data_94e4b5388dd45e27aad4af4b3e7348a3
#
_entry.id   94e4b5388dd45e27aad4af4b3e7348a3
#
_cell.length_a   1.000
_cell.length_b   1.000
_cell.length_c   1.000
_cell.angle_alpha   90.00
_cell.angle_beta   90.00
_cell.angle_gamma   90.00
#
_symmetry.space_group_name_H-M   'P 1'
#
loop_
_entity.id
_entity.type
_entity.pdbx_description
1 polymer ?
#
loop_
_entity_poly.entity_id
_entity_poly.type
_entity_poly.pdbx_seq_one_letter_code
_entity_poly.pdbx_strand_id
1 'polypeptide(L)'
;MEKLEQLINNQIKDWSLDQKFYKDKDIYNLEIEKIYMNSWLLAGHESQIPNPGDYFLFNLLTESVIIIRGKDGLIRAFMNVCRHRGSHVCLESKGNVKRLMCPYHAWTYNLEGDLVAAKNLSTDIDKKNLSLHNCSIELIEGLIMINFSDHPKSIEMMKQELTAPMQMFGMKDLKIAAHRNYSIDANWKLAVENYNECYHCAPAHPEYAKSHSLKYDESSKEYELAQKPMKDTLIKCGMKDYDIAADYDAQIESQEQYAYHRYALFGGYITGSEDGQPLAPLIGDITDYNPGASDFNLGPVSFLLAYSDHVVAYVFSPVTHHTSQCDVYWMVDNDAKEGGDYDLERLIWLWDVTTKADERIIVNNQKGVNSRKYSSGPFSEKESTEKRFISWYLDQLRETL
;
A
#
# COMPACT_ATOMS: atom_id res chain seq x y z
N MET A 1 -18.56 -20.94 -11.51
CA MET A 1 -17.51 -20.81 -12.56
C MET A 1 -18.11 -20.37 -13.90
N GLU A 2 -18.95 -21.13 -14.57
CA GLU A 2 -19.54 -20.76 -15.89
C GLU A 2 -20.20 -19.37 -15.91
N LYS A 3 -20.91 -18.96 -14.85
CA LYS A 3 -21.52 -17.62 -14.75
C LYS A 3 -20.47 -16.50 -14.58
N LEU A 4 -19.34 -16.74 -13.89
CA LEU A 4 -18.27 -15.76 -13.73
C LEU A 4 -17.51 -15.59 -15.03
N GLU A 5 -17.19 -16.69 -15.72
CA GLU A 5 -16.57 -16.66 -17.04
C GLU A 5 -17.37 -15.84 -18.04
N GLN A 6 -18.71 -16.07 -18.09
CA GLN A 6 -19.61 -15.28 -18.93
C GLN A 6 -19.60 -13.79 -18.53
N LEU A 7 -19.57 -13.49 -17.23
CA LEU A 7 -19.54 -12.10 -16.74
C LEU A 7 -18.25 -11.40 -17.18
N ILE A 8 -17.10 -12.06 -17.04
CA ILE A 8 -15.79 -11.55 -17.47
C ILE A 8 -15.77 -11.36 -18.99
N ASN A 9 -16.25 -12.34 -19.77
CA ASN A 9 -16.25 -12.29 -21.23
C ASN A 9 -17.22 -11.22 -21.79
N ASN A 10 -18.26 -10.86 -21.03
CA ASN A 10 -19.20 -9.81 -21.39
C ASN A 10 -18.73 -8.41 -20.98
N GLN A 11 -17.62 -8.29 -20.21
CA GLN A 11 -17.08 -6.98 -19.82
C GLN A 11 -16.61 -6.21 -21.04
N ILE A 12 -17.08 -4.98 -21.17
CA ILE A 12 -16.68 -4.10 -22.27
C ILE A 12 -15.31 -3.52 -21.95
N LYS A 13 -14.39 -3.63 -22.89
CA LYS A 13 -13.03 -3.08 -22.72
C LYS A 13 -13.10 -1.56 -22.49
N ASP A 14 -12.26 -1.05 -21.60
CA ASP A 14 -12.15 0.37 -21.22
C ASP A 14 -13.45 0.97 -20.63
N TRP A 15 -14.25 0.13 -19.96
CA TRP A 15 -15.44 0.51 -19.23
C TRP A 15 -15.34 0.05 -17.77
N SER A 16 -16.05 0.76 -16.87
CA SER A 16 -16.21 0.32 -15.49
C SER A 16 -16.83 -1.07 -15.39
N LEU A 17 -16.56 -1.78 -14.30
CA LEU A 17 -17.02 -3.16 -14.10
C LEU A 17 -18.55 -3.27 -14.03
N ASP A 18 -19.06 -4.45 -14.39
CA ASP A 18 -20.47 -4.81 -14.12
C ASP A 18 -20.74 -4.73 -12.61
N GLN A 19 -21.97 -4.35 -12.25
CA GLN A 19 -22.43 -4.22 -10.87
C GLN A 19 -22.07 -5.41 -9.97
N LYS A 20 -22.08 -6.62 -10.51
CA LYS A 20 -21.82 -7.86 -9.75
C LYS A 20 -20.40 -7.91 -9.19
N PHE A 21 -19.42 -7.36 -9.90
CA PHE A 21 -18.05 -7.31 -9.39
C PHE A 21 -17.93 -6.50 -8.08
N TYR A 22 -18.82 -5.56 -7.83
CA TYR A 22 -18.82 -4.74 -6.62
C TYR A 22 -19.75 -5.26 -5.51
N LYS A 23 -20.66 -6.20 -5.82
CA LYS A 23 -21.74 -6.58 -4.90
C LYS A 23 -21.83 -8.07 -4.58
N ASP A 24 -21.32 -8.91 -5.47
CA ASP A 24 -21.46 -10.36 -5.33
C ASP A 24 -20.46 -10.88 -4.28
N LYS A 25 -20.97 -11.56 -3.28
CA LYS A 25 -20.15 -12.09 -2.19
C LYS A 25 -19.24 -13.24 -2.63
N ASP A 26 -19.66 -14.03 -3.61
CA ASP A 26 -18.86 -15.15 -4.10
C ASP A 26 -17.68 -14.63 -4.92
N ILE A 27 -17.88 -13.57 -5.73
CA ILE A 27 -16.81 -12.88 -6.42
C ILE A 27 -15.85 -12.26 -5.39
N TYR A 28 -16.35 -11.58 -4.37
CA TYR A 28 -15.52 -11.02 -3.30
C TYR A 28 -14.68 -12.10 -2.60
N ASN A 29 -15.25 -13.25 -2.26
CA ASN A 29 -14.49 -14.33 -1.64
C ASN A 29 -13.37 -14.84 -2.55
N LEU A 30 -13.64 -14.92 -3.85
CA LEU A 30 -12.63 -15.29 -4.83
C LEU A 30 -11.52 -14.23 -4.94
N GLU A 31 -11.84 -12.94 -4.89
CA GLU A 31 -10.86 -11.83 -4.85
C GLU A 31 -9.94 -11.94 -3.63
N ILE A 32 -10.49 -12.27 -2.46
CA ILE A 32 -9.66 -12.48 -1.27
C ILE A 32 -8.66 -13.60 -1.52
N GLU A 33 -9.11 -14.75 -1.97
CA GLU A 33 -8.26 -15.92 -2.20
C GLU A 33 -7.23 -15.71 -3.33
N LYS A 34 -7.60 -14.99 -4.38
CA LYS A 34 -6.78 -14.89 -5.60
C LYS A 34 -5.92 -13.63 -5.65
N ILE A 35 -6.39 -12.56 -5.08
CA ILE A 35 -5.69 -11.27 -5.09
C ILE A 35 -5.00 -11.06 -3.74
N TYR A 36 -5.76 -10.89 -2.66
CA TYR A 36 -5.17 -10.49 -1.38
C TYR A 36 -4.25 -11.55 -0.77
N MET A 37 -4.61 -12.84 -0.85
CA MET A 37 -3.80 -13.94 -0.30
C MET A 37 -2.60 -14.31 -1.19
N ASN A 38 -2.55 -13.81 -2.42
CA ASN A 38 -1.47 -14.11 -3.37
C ASN A 38 -0.65 -12.89 -3.82
N SER A 39 -1.04 -11.67 -3.43
CA SER A 39 -0.28 -10.46 -3.73
C SER A 39 0.71 -10.12 -2.62
N TRP A 40 1.79 -9.42 -2.99
CA TRP A 40 2.64 -8.76 -2.03
C TRP A 40 1.94 -7.51 -1.50
N LEU A 41 1.82 -7.43 -0.18
CA LEU A 41 1.10 -6.37 0.52
C LEU A 41 2.07 -5.58 1.40
N LEU A 42 1.98 -4.26 1.37
CA LEU A 42 2.73 -3.40 2.28
C LEU A 42 2.16 -3.55 3.71
N ALA A 43 2.96 -4.12 4.60
CA ALA A 43 2.57 -4.38 5.98
C ALA A 43 3.05 -3.31 6.97
N GLY A 44 4.09 -2.55 6.60
CA GLY A 44 4.64 -1.52 7.45
C GLY A 44 6.05 -1.13 7.07
N HIS A 45 6.77 -0.52 8.01
CA HIS A 45 8.14 -0.07 7.84
C HIS A 45 9.04 -0.57 8.98
N GLU A 46 10.30 -0.87 8.69
CA GLU A 46 11.24 -1.45 9.68
C GLU A 46 11.51 -0.53 10.89
N SER A 47 11.26 0.78 10.77
CA SER A 47 11.35 1.72 11.92
C SER A 47 10.34 1.43 13.03
N GLN A 48 9.29 0.64 12.76
CA GLN A 48 8.31 0.24 13.78
C GLN A 48 8.87 -0.82 14.74
N ILE A 49 9.93 -1.53 14.33
CA ILE A 49 10.57 -2.61 15.08
C ILE A 49 12.09 -2.45 15.11
N PRO A 50 12.63 -1.33 15.67
CA PRO A 50 14.06 -1.02 15.60
C PRO A 50 14.95 -1.98 16.41
N ASN A 51 14.41 -2.62 17.48
CA ASN A 51 15.21 -3.42 18.41
C ASN A 51 14.85 -4.92 18.32
N PRO A 52 15.78 -5.83 18.63
CA PRO A 52 15.46 -7.24 18.78
C PRO A 52 14.32 -7.48 19.77
N GLY A 53 13.32 -8.26 19.33
CA GLY A 53 12.10 -8.54 20.07
C GLY A 53 10.96 -7.55 19.86
N ASP A 54 11.21 -6.40 19.23
CA ASP A 54 10.13 -5.52 18.80
C ASP A 54 9.27 -6.24 17.75
N TYR A 55 7.97 -6.13 17.90
CA TYR A 55 6.99 -6.68 16.96
C TYR A 55 5.78 -5.77 16.79
N PHE A 56 5.11 -5.94 15.67
CA PHE A 56 3.73 -5.46 15.47
C PHE A 56 2.90 -6.53 14.76
N LEU A 57 1.56 -6.41 14.86
CA LEU A 57 0.62 -7.27 14.16
C LEU A 57 0.15 -6.60 12.88
N PHE A 58 0.24 -7.31 11.77
CA PHE A 58 -0.48 -7.01 10.55
C PHE A 58 -1.74 -7.86 10.51
N ASN A 59 -2.91 -7.23 10.33
CA ASN A 59 -4.19 -7.94 10.29
C ASN A 59 -4.88 -7.68 8.95
N LEU A 60 -5.36 -8.75 8.33
CA LEU A 60 -6.15 -8.69 7.11
C LEU A 60 -7.30 -9.69 7.23
N LEU A 61 -8.54 -9.19 7.32
CA LEU A 61 -9.74 -10.02 7.52
C LEU A 61 -9.60 -10.89 8.78
N THR A 62 -9.57 -12.21 8.60
CA THR A 62 -9.38 -13.19 9.69
C THR A 62 -7.92 -13.51 9.97
N GLU A 63 -7.02 -13.09 9.10
CA GLU A 63 -5.60 -13.38 9.23
C GLU A 63 -4.89 -12.36 10.12
N SER A 64 -3.97 -12.84 10.94
CA SER A 64 -3.09 -12.06 11.79
C SER A 64 -1.66 -12.56 11.63
N VAL A 65 -0.74 -11.64 11.37
CA VAL A 65 0.69 -11.92 11.18
C VAL A 65 1.50 -11.16 12.21
N ILE A 66 2.40 -11.86 12.90
CA ILE A 66 3.40 -11.28 13.80
C ILE A 66 4.61 -10.89 12.94
N ILE A 67 4.90 -9.62 12.81
CA ILE A 67 6.12 -9.12 12.17
C ILE A 67 7.08 -8.73 13.29
N ILE A 68 8.27 -9.36 13.34
CA ILE A 68 9.16 -9.29 14.49
C ILE A 68 10.62 -9.20 14.07
N ARG A 69 11.42 -8.40 14.80
CA ARG A 69 12.87 -8.39 14.64
C ARG A 69 13.51 -9.45 15.53
N GLY A 70 14.20 -10.39 14.92
CA GLY A 70 14.97 -11.43 15.59
C GLY A 70 16.22 -10.90 16.33
N LYS A 71 16.86 -11.76 17.11
CA LYS A 71 18.11 -11.41 17.81
C LYS A 71 19.28 -11.20 16.85
N ASP A 72 19.23 -11.82 15.69
CA ASP A 72 20.18 -11.67 14.60
C ASP A 72 19.97 -10.41 13.76
N GLY A 73 18.97 -9.57 14.13
CA GLY A 73 18.61 -8.35 13.45
C GLY A 73 17.69 -8.55 12.24
N LEU A 74 17.44 -9.79 11.81
CA LEU A 74 16.56 -10.07 10.68
C LEU A 74 15.09 -9.91 11.07
N ILE A 75 14.30 -9.38 10.15
CA ILE A 75 12.84 -9.27 10.30
C ILE A 75 12.20 -10.54 9.74
N ARG A 76 11.25 -11.07 10.48
CA ARG A 76 10.49 -12.28 10.14
C ARG A 76 9.00 -12.02 10.28
N ALA A 77 8.22 -12.79 9.55
CA ALA A 77 6.77 -12.79 9.64
C ALA A 77 6.25 -14.19 9.95
N PHE A 78 5.39 -14.31 10.96
CA PHE A 78 4.76 -15.56 11.36
C PHE A 78 3.26 -15.40 11.45
N MET A 79 2.51 -16.42 11.01
CA MET A 79 1.08 -16.48 11.31
C MET A 79 0.88 -16.47 12.83
N ASN A 80 0.03 -15.58 13.32
CA ASN A 80 -0.25 -15.42 14.74
C ASN A 80 -1.14 -16.56 15.29
N VAL A 81 -0.76 -17.80 14.99
CA VAL A 81 -1.54 -19.01 15.28
C VAL A 81 -0.68 -20.04 15.99
N CYS A 82 -0.98 -20.32 17.26
CA CYS A 82 -0.27 -21.30 18.06
C CYS A 82 -0.45 -22.74 17.50
N ARG A 83 0.65 -23.44 17.30
CA ARG A 83 0.68 -24.81 16.75
C ARG A 83 0.04 -25.89 17.64
N HIS A 84 -0.39 -25.51 18.87
CA HIS A 84 -1.08 -26.42 19.76
C HIS A 84 -2.57 -26.54 19.43
N ARG A 85 -3.35 -25.43 19.56
CA ARG A 85 -4.80 -25.42 19.36
C ARG A 85 -5.30 -24.13 18.69
N GLY A 86 -4.44 -23.45 17.94
CA GLY A 86 -4.84 -22.32 17.09
C GLY A 86 -5.08 -20.98 17.80
N SER A 87 -4.79 -20.85 19.11
CA SER A 87 -4.93 -19.54 19.77
C SER A 87 -3.93 -18.53 19.20
N HIS A 88 -4.30 -17.26 19.13
CA HIS A 88 -3.35 -16.19 18.89
C HIS A 88 -2.23 -16.22 19.94
N VAL A 89 -0.99 -16.01 19.50
CA VAL A 89 0.22 -15.98 20.34
C VAL A 89 0.43 -14.59 20.92
N CYS A 90 0.33 -13.56 20.07
CA CYS A 90 0.37 -12.15 20.44
C CYS A 90 -1.05 -11.57 20.43
N LEU A 91 -1.45 -10.87 21.50
CA LEU A 91 -2.75 -10.23 21.63
C LEU A 91 -2.68 -8.72 21.45
N GLU A 92 -1.55 -8.12 21.82
CA GLU A 92 -1.32 -6.68 21.66
C GLU A 92 -0.87 -6.37 20.24
N SER A 93 -1.32 -5.23 19.69
CA SER A 93 -1.00 -4.81 18.32
C SER A 93 0.49 -4.57 18.08
N LYS A 94 1.28 -4.27 19.11
CA LYS A 94 2.74 -4.11 19.08
C LYS A 94 3.33 -4.29 20.47
N GLY A 95 4.63 -4.58 20.52
CA GLY A 95 5.35 -4.69 21.79
C GLY A 95 6.79 -5.12 21.60
N ASN A 96 7.49 -5.36 22.74
CA ASN A 96 8.82 -5.96 22.76
C ASN A 96 8.81 -7.21 23.64
N VAL A 97 9.26 -8.33 23.12
CA VAL A 97 9.26 -9.62 23.80
C VAL A 97 10.60 -10.33 23.67
N LYS A 98 10.99 -11.06 24.70
CA LYS A 98 12.16 -11.95 24.61
C LYS A 98 11.83 -13.31 23.97
N ARG A 99 10.57 -13.71 24.00
CA ARG A 99 10.00 -14.93 23.44
C ARG A 99 8.52 -14.72 23.17
N LEU A 100 7.99 -15.39 22.18
CA LEU A 100 6.57 -15.43 21.86
C LEU A 100 5.91 -16.53 22.71
N MET A 101 5.04 -16.17 23.66
CA MET A 101 4.40 -17.15 24.54
C MET A 101 2.88 -17.13 24.34
N CYS A 102 2.35 -18.27 23.91
CA CYS A 102 0.90 -18.45 23.75
C CYS A 102 0.18 -18.30 25.10
N PRO A 103 -0.81 -17.42 25.22
CA PRO A 103 -1.52 -17.19 26.48
C PRO A 103 -2.39 -18.35 26.94
N TYR A 104 -2.69 -19.30 26.05
CA TYR A 104 -3.62 -20.40 26.36
C TYR A 104 -2.96 -21.51 27.20
N HIS A 105 -1.79 -22.03 26.79
CA HIS A 105 -1.13 -23.14 27.49
C HIS A 105 0.40 -22.90 27.65
N ALA A 106 0.85 -21.66 27.51
CA ALA A 106 2.23 -21.26 27.65
C ALA A 106 3.23 -21.99 26.69
N TRP A 107 2.75 -22.45 25.52
CA TRP A 107 3.69 -22.86 24.48
C TRP A 107 4.52 -21.65 24.09
N THR A 108 5.85 -21.82 24.11
CA THR A 108 6.78 -20.72 23.98
C THR A 108 7.66 -20.93 22.75
N TYR A 109 7.72 -19.90 21.91
CA TYR A 109 8.54 -19.87 20.71
C TYR A 109 9.67 -18.86 20.90
N ASN A 110 10.82 -19.11 20.24
CA ASN A 110 11.88 -18.11 20.14
C ASN A 110 11.48 -17.01 19.13
N LEU A 111 12.36 -16.01 18.90
CA LEU A 111 12.10 -14.95 17.94
C LEU A 111 12.27 -15.38 16.48
N GLU A 112 12.81 -16.57 16.29
CA GLU A 112 12.98 -17.26 15.00
C GLU A 112 11.79 -18.17 14.66
N GLY A 113 10.77 -18.23 15.57
CA GLY A 113 9.53 -19.00 15.38
C GLY A 113 9.58 -20.45 15.88
N ASP A 114 10.71 -20.95 16.38
CA ASP A 114 10.85 -22.33 16.82
C ASP A 114 10.20 -22.57 18.19
N LEU A 115 9.52 -23.71 18.36
CA LEU A 115 8.95 -24.13 19.63
C LEU A 115 10.07 -24.55 20.61
N VAL A 116 10.35 -23.71 21.59
CA VAL A 116 11.41 -23.96 22.58
C VAL A 116 10.88 -24.58 23.87
N ALA A 117 9.63 -24.33 24.24
CA ALA A 117 9.02 -24.92 25.45
C ALA A 117 7.54 -25.28 25.23
N ALA A 118 7.19 -26.52 25.57
CA ALA A 118 5.81 -27.03 25.60
C ALA A 118 5.71 -27.99 26.78
N LYS A 119 5.08 -27.53 27.88
CA LYS A 119 4.94 -28.36 29.09
C LYS A 119 4.01 -29.55 28.80
N ASN A 120 4.40 -30.73 29.28
CA ASN A 120 3.65 -32.00 29.13
C ASN A 120 3.49 -32.47 27.67
N LEU A 121 4.27 -31.95 26.73
CA LEU A 121 4.33 -32.56 25.38
C LEU A 121 5.01 -33.92 25.46
N SER A 122 4.46 -34.91 24.78
CA SER A 122 5.08 -36.25 24.70
C SER A 122 6.47 -36.20 24.09
N THR A 123 7.39 -37.02 24.58
CA THR A 123 8.81 -37.07 24.17
C THR A 123 9.01 -37.63 22.76
N ASP A 124 8.02 -38.32 22.23
CA ASP A 124 8.00 -38.86 20.86
C ASP A 124 7.62 -37.81 19.80
N ILE A 125 7.14 -36.64 20.24
CA ILE A 125 6.81 -35.54 19.35
C ILE A 125 8.03 -34.61 19.16
N ASP A 126 8.51 -34.52 17.91
CA ASP A 126 9.59 -33.59 17.58
C ASP A 126 9.07 -32.14 17.52
N LYS A 127 9.59 -31.30 18.43
CA LYS A 127 9.25 -29.88 18.53
C LYS A 127 9.62 -29.09 17.28
N LYS A 128 10.62 -29.53 16.49
CA LYS A 128 11.01 -28.87 15.24
C LYS A 128 9.89 -28.81 14.21
N ASN A 129 8.96 -29.77 14.26
CA ASN A 129 7.79 -29.79 13.38
C ASN A 129 6.65 -28.91 13.86
N LEU A 130 6.84 -28.20 15.00
CA LEU A 130 5.85 -27.39 15.67
C LEU A 130 6.26 -25.91 15.77
N SER A 131 7.20 -25.46 14.93
CA SER A 131 7.50 -24.03 14.75
C SER A 131 6.30 -23.28 14.22
N LEU A 132 6.20 -21.98 14.51
CA LEU A 132 5.13 -21.12 13.92
C LEU A 132 5.19 -21.21 12.38
N HIS A 133 4.03 -21.12 11.75
CA HIS A 133 3.98 -21.04 10.30
C HIS A 133 4.55 -19.69 9.85
N ASN A 134 5.46 -19.73 8.90
CA ASN A 134 6.00 -18.52 8.27
C ASN A 134 4.91 -17.87 7.41
N CYS A 135 4.93 -16.54 7.34
CA CYS A 135 4.36 -15.76 6.28
C CYS A 135 5.53 -15.27 5.42
N SER A 136 5.39 -15.30 4.10
CA SER A 136 6.44 -14.82 3.20
C SER A 136 6.68 -13.33 3.42
N ILE A 137 7.94 -12.90 3.47
CA ILE A 137 8.34 -11.53 3.77
C ILE A 137 9.52 -11.12 2.88
N GLU A 138 9.46 -9.89 2.38
CA GLU A 138 10.52 -9.21 1.67
C GLU A 138 10.67 -7.78 2.15
N LEU A 139 11.88 -7.24 2.05
CA LEU A 139 12.17 -5.85 2.38
C LEU A 139 12.57 -5.09 1.11
N ILE A 140 11.97 -3.92 0.93
CA ILE A 140 12.32 -2.98 -0.14
C ILE A 140 12.58 -1.63 0.52
N GLU A 141 13.86 -1.26 0.65
CA GLU A 141 14.28 0.02 1.24
C GLU A 141 13.51 0.38 2.53
N GLY A 142 13.51 -0.56 3.50
CA GLY A 142 12.84 -0.39 4.80
C GLY A 142 11.35 -0.71 4.82
N LEU A 143 10.68 -0.74 3.67
CA LEU A 143 9.29 -1.17 3.55
C LEU A 143 9.18 -2.68 3.72
N ILE A 144 8.22 -3.13 4.53
CA ILE A 144 7.99 -4.55 4.82
C ILE A 144 6.83 -5.03 3.95
N MET A 145 7.15 -5.90 2.99
CA MET A 145 6.18 -6.55 2.12
C MET A 145 5.93 -7.97 2.59
N ILE A 146 4.67 -8.39 2.69
CA ILE A 146 4.30 -9.77 3.05
C ILE A 146 3.42 -10.40 1.98
N ASN A 147 3.41 -11.74 1.94
CA ASN A 147 2.54 -12.51 1.08
C ASN A 147 2.06 -13.76 1.82
N PHE A 148 0.77 -14.04 1.79
CA PHE A 148 0.15 -15.17 2.50
C PHE A 148 0.29 -16.50 1.77
N SER A 149 0.67 -16.49 0.50
CA SER A 149 0.87 -17.71 -0.29
C SER A 149 2.07 -18.52 0.22
N ASP A 150 1.91 -19.84 0.26
CA ASP A 150 3.05 -20.77 0.51
C ASP A 150 4.09 -20.73 -0.63
N HIS A 151 3.67 -20.28 -1.81
CA HIS A 151 4.49 -20.17 -3.02
C HIS A 151 4.25 -18.81 -3.69
N PRO A 152 4.69 -17.69 -3.07
CA PRO A 152 4.46 -16.36 -3.63
C PRO A 152 5.19 -16.20 -4.97
N LYS A 153 4.58 -15.48 -5.88
CA LYS A 153 5.26 -15.04 -7.10
C LYS A 153 6.43 -14.13 -6.74
N SER A 154 7.42 -14.06 -7.61
CA SER A 154 8.62 -13.26 -7.40
C SER A 154 8.28 -11.78 -7.23
N ILE A 155 8.98 -11.06 -6.36
CA ILE A 155 8.94 -9.61 -6.19
C ILE A 155 10.23 -8.94 -6.70
N GLU A 156 11.12 -9.73 -7.32
CA GLU A 156 12.46 -9.28 -7.66
C GLU A 156 12.48 -8.16 -8.72
N MET A 157 11.56 -8.15 -9.69
CA MET A 157 11.47 -7.07 -10.67
C MET A 157 11.09 -5.75 -9.98
N MET A 158 10.06 -5.76 -9.15
CA MET A 158 9.66 -4.60 -8.34
C MET A 158 10.85 -4.08 -7.51
N LYS A 159 11.58 -4.98 -6.83
CA LYS A 159 12.77 -4.61 -6.03
C LYS A 159 13.86 -3.96 -6.90
N GLN A 160 14.19 -4.58 -8.03
CA GLN A 160 15.23 -4.07 -8.91
C GLN A 160 14.91 -2.68 -9.48
N GLU A 161 13.67 -2.47 -9.92
CA GLU A 161 13.26 -1.23 -10.55
C GLU A 161 13.04 -0.09 -9.54
N LEU A 162 12.43 -0.39 -8.37
CA LEU A 162 12.06 0.65 -7.41
C LEU A 162 13.15 0.97 -6.39
N THR A 163 14.17 0.12 -6.20
CA THR A 163 15.24 0.36 -5.21
C THR A 163 15.92 1.71 -5.43
N ALA A 164 16.37 2.01 -6.64
CA ALA A 164 17.12 3.23 -6.91
C ALA A 164 16.30 4.51 -6.68
N PRO A 165 15.06 4.66 -7.16
CA PRO A 165 14.23 5.81 -6.82
C PRO A 165 13.87 5.88 -5.34
N MET A 166 13.66 4.76 -4.64
CA MET A 166 13.40 4.75 -3.20
C MET A 166 14.62 5.19 -2.38
N GLN A 167 15.83 4.77 -2.76
CA GLN A 167 17.08 5.21 -2.13
C GLN A 167 17.28 6.73 -2.25
N MET A 168 16.91 7.34 -3.37
CA MET A 168 16.96 8.78 -3.55
C MET A 168 16.17 9.53 -2.45
N PHE A 169 15.03 8.97 -2.01
CA PHE A 169 14.24 9.51 -0.91
C PHE A 169 14.68 9.00 0.47
N GLY A 170 15.72 8.18 0.54
CA GLY A 170 16.18 7.59 1.81
C GLY A 170 15.10 6.79 2.53
N MET A 171 14.24 6.07 1.79
CA MET A 171 13.07 5.37 2.36
C MET A 171 13.41 4.54 3.59
N LYS A 172 14.56 3.87 3.59
CA LYS A 172 15.05 3.04 4.70
C LYS A 172 15.31 3.83 5.98
N ASP A 173 15.70 5.09 5.85
CA ASP A 173 16.10 5.97 6.95
C ASP A 173 14.92 6.84 7.45
N LEU A 174 13.70 6.53 7.01
CA LEU A 174 12.49 7.20 7.49
C LEU A 174 11.92 6.53 8.73
N LYS A 175 11.06 7.28 9.44
CA LYS A 175 10.17 6.74 10.47
C LYS A 175 8.73 7.13 10.23
N ILE A 176 7.80 6.31 10.69
CA ILE A 176 6.38 6.64 10.72
C ILE A 176 6.16 7.70 11.81
N ALA A 177 5.82 8.92 11.39
CA ALA A 177 5.45 10.03 12.26
C ALA A 177 3.97 9.96 12.66
N ALA A 178 3.09 9.51 11.75
CA ALA A 178 1.66 9.37 12.00
C ALA A 178 1.07 8.18 11.25
N HIS A 179 -0.04 7.65 11.78
CA HIS A 179 -0.89 6.66 11.15
C HIS A 179 -2.35 7.00 11.42
N ARG A 180 -3.18 6.96 10.38
CA ARG A 180 -4.63 7.06 10.49
C ARG A 180 -5.30 5.97 9.67
N ASN A 181 -6.39 5.41 10.20
CA ASN A 181 -7.24 4.45 9.50
C ASN A 181 -8.56 5.13 9.13
N TYR A 182 -8.98 4.99 7.89
CA TYR A 182 -10.24 5.52 7.35
C TYR A 182 -11.12 4.34 6.93
N SER A 183 -12.29 4.22 7.57
CA SER A 183 -13.32 3.24 7.18
C SER A 183 -14.10 3.76 5.99
N ILE A 184 -14.29 2.93 4.97
CA ILE A 184 -14.96 3.30 3.71
C ILE A 184 -16.15 2.37 3.50
N ASP A 185 -17.38 2.90 3.51
CA ASP A 185 -18.62 2.17 3.25
C ASP A 185 -18.80 1.87 1.76
N ALA A 186 -17.78 1.24 1.16
CA ALA A 186 -17.74 0.84 -0.23
C ALA A 186 -16.84 -0.38 -0.44
N ASN A 187 -17.09 -1.10 -1.54
CA ASN A 187 -16.23 -2.19 -2.00
C ASN A 187 -14.80 -1.68 -2.25
N TRP A 188 -13.80 -2.48 -1.88
CA TRP A 188 -12.39 -2.11 -1.95
C TRP A 188 -11.94 -1.65 -3.35
N LYS A 189 -12.52 -2.21 -4.41
CA LYS A 189 -12.18 -1.80 -5.78
C LYS A 189 -12.52 -0.35 -6.05
N LEU A 190 -13.68 0.12 -5.60
CA LEU A 190 -14.06 1.53 -5.77
C LEU A 190 -13.10 2.50 -5.07
N ALA A 191 -12.48 2.07 -3.96
CA ALA A 191 -11.47 2.86 -3.27
C ALA A 191 -10.13 2.87 -4.04
N VAL A 192 -9.70 1.72 -4.56
CA VAL A 192 -8.49 1.63 -5.40
C VAL A 192 -8.69 2.31 -6.75
N GLU A 193 -9.85 2.14 -7.38
CA GLU A 193 -10.23 2.83 -8.61
C GLU A 193 -10.15 4.34 -8.44
N ASN A 194 -10.70 4.87 -7.35
CA ASN A 194 -10.60 6.30 -7.05
C ASN A 194 -9.15 6.78 -6.88
N TYR A 195 -8.28 6.00 -6.21
CA TYR A 195 -6.88 6.38 -6.03
C TYR A 195 -6.10 6.39 -7.36
N ASN A 196 -6.42 5.48 -8.28
CA ASN A 196 -5.67 5.28 -9.52
C ASN A 196 -5.83 6.42 -10.56
N GLU A 197 -6.75 7.35 -10.35
CA GLU A 197 -6.98 8.44 -11.29
C GLU A 197 -7.14 9.79 -10.57
N CYS A 198 -6.90 10.90 -11.28
CA CYS A 198 -7.08 12.26 -10.76
C CYS A 198 -8.08 13.09 -11.61
N TYR A 199 -8.95 12.43 -12.37
CA TYR A 199 -10.00 13.09 -13.13
C TYR A 199 -11.06 13.73 -12.22
N HIS A 200 -11.29 13.13 -11.03
CA HIS A 200 -12.16 13.62 -9.98
C HIS A 200 -11.53 14.71 -9.09
N CYS A 201 -10.20 14.87 -9.08
CA CYS A 201 -9.50 15.67 -8.08
C CYS A 201 -9.98 17.13 -8.02
N ALA A 202 -10.17 17.77 -9.17
CA ALA A 202 -10.55 19.18 -9.20
C ALA A 202 -11.94 19.47 -8.59
N PRO A 203 -13.01 18.70 -8.86
CA PRO A 203 -14.31 18.90 -8.24
C PRO A 203 -14.43 18.33 -6.82
N ALA A 204 -13.64 17.31 -6.43
CA ALA A 204 -13.82 16.61 -5.18
C ALA A 204 -13.04 17.24 -4.01
N HIS A 205 -11.79 17.62 -4.23
CA HIS A 205 -10.89 18.17 -3.21
C HIS A 205 -10.02 19.31 -3.76
N PRO A 206 -10.56 20.53 -3.80
CA PRO A 206 -9.87 21.70 -4.31
C PRO A 206 -8.56 22.01 -3.57
N GLU A 207 -8.41 21.57 -2.33
CA GLU A 207 -7.19 21.69 -1.52
C GLU A 207 -6.01 20.98 -2.19
N TYR A 208 -6.23 19.75 -2.62
CA TYR A 208 -5.26 18.94 -3.36
C TYR A 208 -5.06 19.50 -4.78
N ALA A 209 -6.16 19.84 -5.45
CA ALA A 209 -6.15 20.30 -6.84
C ALA A 209 -5.35 21.60 -7.06
N LYS A 210 -5.08 22.40 -6.03
CA LYS A 210 -4.24 23.60 -6.13
C LYS A 210 -2.81 23.29 -6.57
N SER A 211 -2.27 22.17 -6.12
CA SER A 211 -0.87 21.80 -6.34
C SER A 211 -0.68 20.55 -7.20
N HIS A 212 -1.61 19.58 -7.15
CA HIS A 212 -1.43 18.25 -7.76
C HIS A 212 -2.31 18.01 -9.00
N SER A 213 -3.41 18.76 -9.18
CA SER A 213 -4.29 18.54 -10.32
C SER A 213 -3.59 18.83 -11.63
N LEU A 214 -3.63 17.87 -12.54
CA LEU A 214 -3.21 18.03 -13.93
C LEU A 214 -4.23 18.90 -14.66
N LYS A 215 -4.03 20.21 -14.58
CA LYS A 215 -4.86 21.21 -15.22
C LYS A 215 -4.76 21.16 -16.75
N TYR A 216 -3.64 20.67 -17.25
CA TYR A 216 -3.32 20.59 -18.66
C TYR A 216 -3.38 19.15 -19.16
N ASP A 217 -3.63 18.98 -20.43
CA ASP A 217 -3.46 17.69 -21.10
C ASP A 217 -1.98 17.32 -21.14
N GLU A 218 -1.62 16.09 -20.80
CA GLU A 218 -0.23 15.63 -20.69
C GLU A 218 0.54 15.73 -22.02
N SER A 219 -0.15 15.66 -23.14
CA SER A 219 0.44 15.83 -24.49
C SER A 219 0.60 17.30 -24.89
N SER A 220 0.10 18.24 -24.09
CA SER A 220 0.11 19.66 -24.40
C SER A 220 1.45 20.34 -24.13
N LYS A 221 1.75 21.39 -24.89
CA LYS A 221 2.91 22.25 -24.63
C LYS A 221 2.80 22.96 -23.27
N GLU A 222 1.59 23.26 -22.85
CA GLU A 222 1.29 23.89 -21.58
C GLU A 222 1.68 22.95 -20.42
N TYR A 223 1.42 21.67 -20.53
CA TYR A 223 1.87 20.65 -19.56
C TYR A 223 3.39 20.56 -19.51
N GLU A 224 4.06 20.48 -20.67
CA GLU A 224 5.53 20.46 -20.74
C GLU A 224 6.15 21.68 -20.05
N LEU A 225 5.60 22.88 -20.31
CA LEU A 225 6.04 24.12 -19.67
C LEU A 225 5.80 24.13 -18.14
N ALA A 226 4.72 23.51 -17.67
CA ALA A 226 4.43 23.39 -16.25
C ALA A 226 5.39 22.39 -15.56
N GLN A 227 5.87 21.36 -16.24
CA GLN A 227 6.85 20.40 -15.74
C GLN A 227 8.28 20.98 -15.68
N LYS A 228 8.56 22.03 -16.45
CA LYS A 228 9.91 22.56 -16.62
C LYS A 228 10.62 22.97 -15.31
N PRO A 229 10.01 23.73 -14.37
CA PRO A 229 10.68 24.09 -13.11
C PRO A 229 11.15 22.87 -12.31
N MET A 230 10.36 21.80 -12.25
CA MET A 230 10.72 20.57 -11.59
C MET A 230 11.92 19.90 -12.30
N LYS A 231 11.86 19.75 -13.64
CA LYS A 231 12.92 19.11 -14.43
C LYS A 231 14.24 19.92 -14.37
N ASP A 232 14.19 21.23 -14.50
CA ASP A 232 15.36 22.10 -14.49
C ASP A 232 16.10 22.15 -13.14
N THR A 233 15.38 21.90 -12.03
CA THR A 233 15.95 21.91 -10.68
C THR A 233 16.32 20.53 -10.14
N LEU A 234 15.86 19.46 -10.78
CA LEU A 234 16.02 18.09 -10.30
C LEU A 234 17.46 17.77 -9.87
N ILE A 235 18.41 17.90 -10.77
CA ILE A 235 19.83 17.59 -10.51
C ILE A 235 20.44 18.53 -9.45
N LYS A 236 20.03 19.81 -9.43
CA LYS A 236 20.51 20.78 -8.43
C LYS A 236 20.04 20.43 -7.02
N CYS A 237 18.90 19.78 -6.91
CA CYS A 237 18.34 19.30 -5.65
C CYS A 237 18.88 17.93 -5.21
N GLY A 238 19.93 17.41 -5.89
CA GLY A 238 20.51 16.09 -5.56
C GLY A 238 19.71 14.89 -6.10
N MET A 239 18.66 15.15 -6.88
CA MET A 239 17.78 14.10 -7.38
C MET A 239 18.21 13.56 -8.74
N LYS A 240 17.80 12.35 -9.07
CA LYS A 240 17.97 11.72 -10.39
C LYS A 240 16.63 11.60 -11.09
N ASP A 241 16.63 11.67 -12.40
CA ASP A 241 15.46 11.41 -13.22
C ASP A 241 15.34 9.91 -13.46
N TYR A 242 14.30 9.32 -12.90
CA TYR A 242 13.93 7.92 -13.14
C TYR A 242 12.56 7.93 -13.80
N ASP A 243 12.48 7.46 -15.02
CA ASP A 243 11.22 7.23 -15.72
C ASP A 243 11.04 5.72 -15.83
N ILE A 244 10.38 5.14 -14.81
CA ILE A 244 10.04 3.73 -14.79
C ILE A 244 8.59 3.63 -15.24
N ALA A 245 8.42 3.59 -16.55
CA ALA A 245 7.13 3.23 -17.13
C ALA A 245 6.82 1.79 -16.75
N ALA A 246 5.65 1.59 -16.12
CA ALA A 246 5.15 0.24 -15.89
C ALA A 246 4.98 -0.46 -17.24
N ASP A 247 5.85 -1.42 -17.55
CA ASP A 247 5.63 -2.32 -18.67
C ASP A 247 4.48 -3.25 -18.28
N TYR A 248 3.29 -2.90 -18.75
CA TYR A 248 2.06 -3.61 -18.40
C TYR A 248 2.10 -5.08 -18.81
N ASP A 249 2.67 -5.39 -19.98
CA ASP A 249 2.75 -6.77 -20.48
C ASP A 249 3.72 -7.60 -19.62
N ALA A 250 4.89 -7.06 -19.27
CA ALA A 250 5.84 -7.70 -18.37
C ALA A 250 5.26 -7.87 -16.95
N GLN A 251 4.49 -6.89 -16.46
CA GLN A 251 3.81 -6.98 -15.16
C GLN A 251 2.70 -8.04 -15.15
N ILE A 252 1.97 -8.23 -16.25
CA ILE A 252 1.00 -9.32 -16.36
C ILE A 252 1.69 -10.67 -16.31
N GLU A 253 2.78 -10.86 -17.06
CA GLU A 253 3.53 -12.11 -17.09
C GLU A 253 4.17 -12.42 -15.72
N SER A 254 4.79 -11.44 -15.05
CA SER A 254 5.36 -11.58 -13.71
C SER A 254 4.31 -11.56 -12.60
N GLN A 255 3.10 -11.04 -12.89
CA GLN A 255 2.02 -10.72 -11.94
C GLN A 255 2.43 -9.70 -10.87
N GLU A 256 3.52 -8.98 -11.08
CA GLU A 256 3.93 -7.87 -10.23
C GLU A 256 3.22 -6.60 -10.69
N GLN A 257 2.62 -5.90 -9.74
CA GLN A 257 2.00 -4.59 -9.95
C GLN A 257 2.89 -3.54 -9.30
N TYR A 258 3.66 -2.79 -10.10
CA TYR A 258 4.48 -1.69 -9.60
C TYR A 258 4.60 -0.58 -10.63
N ALA A 259 4.86 0.62 -10.15
CA ALA A 259 5.16 1.77 -10.97
C ALA A 259 5.92 2.83 -10.16
N TYR A 260 6.65 3.67 -10.87
CA TYR A 260 7.18 4.93 -10.35
C TYR A 260 6.91 6.01 -11.37
N HIS A 261 6.43 7.15 -10.88
CA HIS A 261 6.20 8.33 -11.71
C HIS A 261 6.49 9.60 -10.93
N ARG A 262 7.14 10.59 -11.57
CA ARG A 262 7.38 11.90 -10.98
C ARG A 262 6.74 12.99 -11.81
N TYR A 263 6.04 13.90 -11.15
CA TYR A 263 5.32 15.01 -11.77
C TYR A 263 5.49 16.31 -10.99
N ALA A 264 5.29 17.43 -11.68
CA ALA A 264 5.44 18.76 -11.08
C ALA A 264 4.28 19.10 -10.15
N LEU A 265 4.61 19.82 -9.09
CA LEU A 265 3.65 20.58 -8.31
C LEU A 265 3.42 21.96 -8.96
N PHE A 266 2.18 22.44 -8.87
CA PHE A 266 1.73 23.70 -9.47
C PHE A 266 1.55 24.81 -8.43
N GLY A 267 1.26 26.02 -8.86
CA GLY A 267 0.92 27.13 -7.99
C GLY A 267 2.03 27.62 -7.06
N GLY A 268 3.29 27.27 -7.34
CA GLY A 268 4.44 27.64 -6.50
C GLY A 268 4.62 26.73 -5.28
N TYR A 269 3.93 25.61 -5.22
CA TYR A 269 4.11 24.60 -4.18
C TYR A 269 5.43 23.86 -4.36
N ILE A 270 6.14 23.61 -3.26
CA ILE A 270 7.42 22.87 -3.27
C ILE A 270 7.33 21.55 -2.50
N THR A 271 6.21 21.31 -1.82
CA THR A 271 5.87 20.06 -1.14
C THR A 271 4.36 19.90 -1.02
N GLY A 272 3.89 18.71 -0.60
CA GLY A 272 2.48 18.39 -0.38
C GLY A 272 1.95 18.91 0.95
N SER A 273 1.73 20.23 1.05
CA SER A 273 1.22 20.89 2.26
C SER A 273 0.05 21.82 1.95
N GLU A 274 -0.59 22.37 2.98
CA GLU A 274 -1.72 23.32 2.85
C GLU A 274 -1.32 24.58 2.08
N ASP A 275 -0.13 25.10 2.36
CA ASP A 275 0.39 26.37 1.88
C ASP A 275 1.58 26.24 0.92
N GLY A 276 1.96 25.02 0.57
CA GLY A 276 3.10 24.71 -0.30
C GLY A 276 4.47 24.90 0.36
N GLN A 277 4.50 25.20 1.68
CA GLN A 277 5.74 25.39 2.43
C GLN A 277 6.23 24.11 3.08
N PRO A 278 7.53 23.99 3.36
CA PRO A 278 8.12 22.83 4.01
C PRO A 278 7.39 22.35 5.25
N LEU A 279 7.30 21.04 5.42
CA LEU A 279 6.65 20.37 6.54
C LEU A 279 7.64 19.75 7.51
N ALA A 280 8.78 19.27 7.01
CA ALA A 280 9.81 18.55 7.77
C ALA A 280 11.20 18.82 7.13
N PRO A 281 12.30 18.34 7.74
CA PRO A 281 13.63 18.33 7.11
C PRO A 281 13.62 17.53 5.81
N LEU A 282 14.52 17.88 4.89
CA LEU A 282 14.75 17.14 3.65
C LEU A 282 15.12 15.68 3.94
N ILE A 283 14.70 14.77 3.08
CA ILE A 283 14.92 13.32 3.22
C ILE A 283 15.89 12.77 2.20
N GLY A 284 16.56 11.68 2.52
CA GLY A 284 17.46 10.95 1.63
C GLY A 284 18.62 11.80 1.10
N ASP A 285 18.88 11.67 -0.19
CA ASP A 285 19.96 12.39 -0.88
C ASP A 285 19.57 13.81 -1.32
N ILE A 286 18.36 14.27 -0.98
CA ILE A 286 17.79 15.53 -1.42
C ILE A 286 18.45 16.69 -0.67
N THR A 287 19.02 17.65 -1.42
CA THR A 287 19.79 18.76 -0.88
C THR A 287 19.05 20.11 -0.91
N ASP A 288 17.94 20.19 -1.64
CA ASP A 288 17.07 21.36 -1.72
C ASP A 288 15.67 20.94 -2.21
N TYR A 289 14.68 21.80 -2.04
CA TYR A 289 13.31 21.52 -2.48
C TYR A 289 13.18 21.52 -4.00
N ASN A 290 12.67 20.42 -4.52
CA ASN A 290 12.28 20.31 -5.92
C ASN A 290 10.75 20.34 -6.00
N PRO A 291 10.14 21.22 -6.83
CA PRO A 291 8.68 21.38 -6.89
C PRO A 291 8.01 20.23 -7.65
N GLY A 292 8.12 19.01 -7.11
CA GLY A 292 7.55 17.80 -7.66
C GLY A 292 7.16 16.80 -6.59
N ALA A 293 6.27 15.88 -6.97
CA ALA A 293 5.88 14.71 -6.20
C ALA A 293 6.20 13.44 -6.99
N SER A 294 6.42 12.35 -6.30
CA SER A 294 6.64 11.02 -6.89
C SER A 294 5.62 10.05 -6.37
N ASP A 295 4.98 9.33 -7.28
CA ASP A 295 4.10 8.21 -6.96
C ASP A 295 4.84 6.89 -7.13
N PHE A 296 4.62 5.97 -6.19
CA PHE A 296 5.05 4.59 -6.27
C PHE A 296 3.84 3.68 -6.10
N ASN A 297 3.67 2.73 -6.99
CA ASN A 297 2.76 1.62 -6.80
C ASN A 297 3.55 0.42 -6.26
N LEU A 298 3.05 -0.19 -5.20
CA LEU A 298 3.66 -1.34 -4.51
C LEU A 298 2.65 -2.48 -4.41
N GLY A 299 2.36 -3.09 -5.56
CA GLY A 299 1.27 -4.05 -5.64
C GLY A 299 -0.08 -3.39 -5.93
N PRO A 300 -1.17 -4.16 -5.93
CA PRO A 300 -2.47 -3.68 -6.43
C PRO A 300 -3.20 -2.72 -5.48
N VAL A 301 -2.77 -2.61 -4.23
CA VAL A 301 -3.53 -1.92 -3.17
C VAL A 301 -2.68 -1.03 -2.27
N SER A 302 -1.40 -0.83 -2.61
CA SER A 302 -0.47 -0.05 -1.80
C SER A 302 0.24 0.98 -2.65
N PHE A 303 0.30 2.22 -2.17
CA PHE A 303 0.82 3.35 -2.91
C PHE A 303 1.63 4.26 -1.99
N LEU A 304 2.67 4.91 -2.54
CA LEU A 304 3.41 5.95 -1.83
C LEU A 304 3.41 7.24 -2.65
N LEU A 305 3.36 8.35 -1.93
CA LEU A 305 3.62 9.69 -2.46
C LEU A 305 4.84 10.26 -1.74
N ALA A 306 5.88 10.57 -2.48
CA ALA A 306 7.14 11.07 -1.94
C ALA A 306 7.41 12.51 -2.38
N TYR A 307 7.69 13.36 -1.41
CA TYR A 307 8.09 14.75 -1.54
C TYR A 307 9.55 14.94 -1.11
N SER A 308 10.06 16.15 -1.17
CA SER A 308 11.45 16.43 -0.76
C SER A 308 11.66 16.28 0.76
N ASP A 309 10.60 16.31 1.56
CA ASP A 309 10.65 16.38 3.03
C ASP A 309 9.80 15.30 3.76
N HIS A 310 8.96 14.57 3.07
CA HIS A 310 8.15 13.51 3.67
C HIS A 310 7.62 12.52 2.64
N VAL A 311 7.13 11.39 3.14
CA VAL A 311 6.45 10.36 2.33
C VAL A 311 5.11 10.02 2.96
N VAL A 312 4.11 9.80 2.12
CA VAL A 312 2.78 9.35 2.54
C VAL A 312 2.48 8.00 1.89
N ALA A 313 2.10 7.01 2.69
CA ALA A 313 1.73 5.69 2.19
C ALA A 313 0.24 5.44 2.37
N TYR A 314 -0.40 4.89 1.34
CA TYR A 314 -1.79 4.44 1.33
C TYR A 314 -1.84 2.92 1.18
N VAL A 315 -2.58 2.26 2.05
CA VAL A 315 -2.80 0.81 2.00
C VAL A 315 -4.28 0.52 2.09
N PHE A 316 -4.85 0.00 1.01
CA PHE A 316 -6.27 -0.34 0.93
C PHE A 316 -6.50 -1.81 1.31
N SER A 317 -7.45 -2.06 2.19
CA SER A 317 -7.81 -3.40 2.63
C SER A 317 -9.31 -3.63 2.58
N PRO A 318 -9.77 -4.81 2.18
CA PRO A 318 -11.17 -5.20 2.25
C PRO A 318 -11.54 -5.49 3.70
N VAL A 319 -12.78 -5.15 4.08
CA VAL A 319 -13.37 -5.53 5.38
C VAL A 319 -14.54 -6.48 5.15
N THR A 320 -15.42 -6.13 4.23
CA THR A 320 -16.49 -6.99 3.71
C THR A 320 -16.65 -6.75 2.22
N HIS A 321 -17.57 -7.46 1.58
CA HIS A 321 -17.89 -7.20 0.16
C HIS A 321 -18.50 -5.80 -0.10
N HIS A 322 -18.85 -5.04 0.94
CA HIS A 322 -19.44 -3.70 0.88
C HIS A 322 -18.64 -2.64 1.61
N THR A 323 -17.63 -3.02 2.36
CA THR A 323 -16.82 -2.09 3.15
C THR A 323 -15.36 -2.40 2.99
N SER A 324 -14.56 -1.36 3.00
CA SER A 324 -13.10 -1.40 2.96
C SER A 324 -12.51 -0.42 3.96
N GLN A 325 -11.22 -0.38 4.07
CA GLN A 325 -10.49 0.60 4.86
C GLN A 325 -9.24 1.05 4.12
N CYS A 326 -8.78 2.23 4.45
CA CYS A 326 -7.53 2.79 3.99
C CYS A 326 -6.67 3.17 5.20
N ASP A 327 -5.51 2.56 5.33
CA ASP A 327 -4.48 2.97 6.27
C ASP A 327 -3.56 3.97 5.60
N VAL A 328 -3.40 5.14 6.21
CA VAL A 328 -2.52 6.21 5.73
C VAL A 328 -1.41 6.44 6.74
N TYR A 329 -0.16 6.36 6.27
CA TYR A 329 1.04 6.56 7.07
C TYR A 329 1.79 7.80 6.55
N TRP A 330 2.22 8.66 7.46
CA TRP A 330 3.14 9.77 7.18
C TRP A 330 4.52 9.44 7.71
N MET A 331 5.51 9.55 6.85
CA MET A 331 6.89 9.24 7.17
C MET A 331 7.76 10.47 6.97
N VAL A 332 8.69 10.68 7.90
CA VAL A 332 9.67 11.75 7.90
C VAL A 332 11.05 11.16 8.18
N ASP A 333 12.11 11.97 8.04
CA ASP A 333 13.46 11.58 8.45
C ASP A 333 13.47 11.03 9.88
N ASN A 334 14.21 9.95 10.11
CA ASN A 334 14.23 9.25 11.40
C ASN A 334 14.72 10.12 12.55
N ASP A 335 15.60 11.09 12.29
CA ASP A 335 16.16 11.99 13.28
C ASP A 335 15.27 13.20 13.55
N ALA A 336 14.30 13.51 12.68
CA ALA A 336 13.38 14.64 12.83
C ALA A 336 12.52 14.53 14.11
N LYS A 337 12.33 15.61 14.82
CA LYS A 337 11.62 15.67 16.12
C LYS A 337 10.31 16.43 15.99
N GLU A 338 9.21 15.80 16.43
CA GLU A 338 7.91 16.45 16.53
C GLU A 338 7.99 17.67 17.47
N GLY A 339 7.34 18.76 17.08
CA GLY A 339 7.34 20.04 17.80
C GLY A 339 8.62 20.86 17.65
N GLY A 340 9.70 20.28 17.07
CA GLY A 340 10.94 20.98 16.79
C GLY A 340 11.17 21.11 15.27
N ASP A 341 11.22 19.98 14.60
CA ASP A 341 11.56 19.91 13.18
C ASP A 341 10.32 19.80 12.28
N TYR A 342 9.20 19.30 12.81
CA TYR A 342 7.89 19.25 12.14
C TYR A 342 6.72 19.41 13.14
N ASP A 343 5.61 19.92 12.63
CA ASP A 343 4.31 19.94 13.31
C ASP A 343 3.43 18.83 12.77
N LEU A 344 2.91 17.97 13.66
CA LEU A 344 2.16 16.78 13.27
C LEU A 344 0.86 17.11 12.54
N GLU A 345 0.12 18.11 13.00
CA GLU A 345 -1.18 18.48 12.39
C GLU A 345 -0.97 19.09 11.00
N ARG A 346 0.09 19.90 10.81
CA ARG A 346 0.45 20.41 9.48
C ARG A 346 0.89 19.29 8.54
N LEU A 347 1.67 18.32 9.04
CA LEU A 347 2.15 17.18 8.25
C LEU A 347 0.98 16.33 7.73
N ILE A 348 -0.03 16.12 8.56
CA ILE A 348 -1.17 15.25 8.24
C ILE A 348 -2.19 15.97 7.34
N TRP A 349 -2.33 17.28 7.47
CA TRP A 349 -3.50 18.05 7.03
C TRP A 349 -3.94 17.76 5.59
N LEU A 350 -3.05 17.89 4.61
CA LEU A 350 -3.42 17.78 3.19
C LEU A 350 -4.04 16.41 2.88
N TRP A 351 -3.38 15.36 3.32
CA TRP A 351 -3.80 14.00 3.02
C TRP A 351 -5.00 13.55 3.86
N ASP A 352 -5.17 14.10 5.05
CA ASP A 352 -6.38 13.87 5.86
C ASP A 352 -7.62 14.49 5.21
N VAL A 353 -7.55 15.73 4.74
CA VAL A 353 -8.69 16.37 4.07
C VAL A 353 -8.98 15.74 2.72
N THR A 354 -7.95 15.36 1.96
CA THR A 354 -8.09 14.68 0.67
C THR A 354 -8.75 13.32 0.85
N THR A 355 -8.23 12.46 1.74
CA THR A 355 -8.78 11.12 2.01
C THR A 355 -10.24 11.16 2.46
N LYS A 356 -10.62 12.14 3.30
CA LYS A 356 -12.03 12.33 3.73
C LYS A 356 -12.93 12.78 2.57
N ALA A 357 -12.41 13.58 1.66
CA ALA A 357 -13.15 13.98 0.48
C ALA A 357 -13.35 12.82 -0.50
N ASP A 358 -12.32 11.98 -0.67
CA ASP A 358 -12.37 10.76 -1.47
C ASP A 358 -13.34 9.74 -0.88
N GLU A 359 -13.28 9.46 0.43
CA GLU A 359 -14.25 8.60 1.11
C GLU A 359 -15.69 9.00 0.77
N ARG A 360 -16.00 10.29 0.83
CA ARG A 360 -17.34 10.82 0.51
C ARG A 360 -17.79 10.47 -0.91
N ILE A 361 -16.92 10.63 -1.92
CA ILE A 361 -17.29 10.35 -3.32
C ILE A 361 -17.29 8.86 -3.63
N ILE A 362 -16.38 8.08 -3.04
CA ILE A 362 -16.35 6.62 -3.12
C ILE A 362 -17.64 6.00 -2.57
N VAL A 363 -18.08 6.45 -1.40
CA VAL A 363 -19.35 6.01 -0.78
C VAL A 363 -20.55 6.39 -1.65
N ASN A 364 -20.54 7.59 -2.27
CA ASN A 364 -21.60 7.99 -3.19
C ASN A 364 -21.59 7.14 -4.47
N ASN A 365 -20.40 6.79 -4.98
CA ASN A 365 -20.28 5.89 -6.12
C ASN A 365 -20.86 4.50 -5.77
N GLN A 366 -20.52 3.93 -4.60
CA GLN A 366 -21.11 2.66 -4.14
C GLN A 366 -22.65 2.72 -4.08
N LYS A 367 -23.24 3.83 -3.61
CA LYS A 367 -24.69 4.02 -3.61
C LYS A 367 -25.27 3.98 -5.03
N GLY A 368 -24.59 4.60 -5.99
CA GLY A 368 -24.94 4.57 -7.41
C GLY A 368 -24.83 3.16 -7.99
N VAL A 369 -23.73 2.47 -7.73
CA VAL A 369 -23.51 1.07 -8.13
C VAL A 369 -24.59 0.15 -7.55
N ASN A 370 -25.10 0.42 -6.36
CA ASN A 370 -26.18 -0.35 -5.75
C ASN A 370 -27.56 -0.18 -6.42
N SER A 371 -27.73 0.81 -7.28
CA SER A 371 -28.99 1.07 -7.98
C SER A 371 -29.32 -0.06 -8.98
N ARG A 372 -30.61 -0.39 -9.08
CA ARG A 372 -31.10 -1.30 -10.15
C ARG A 372 -30.97 -0.74 -11.58
N LYS A 373 -30.62 0.53 -11.69
CA LYS A 373 -30.40 1.22 -12.98
C LYS A 373 -28.92 1.45 -13.27
N TYR A 374 -28.03 0.96 -12.42
CA TYR A 374 -26.60 0.99 -12.74
C TYR A 374 -26.33 0.23 -14.04
N SER A 375 -25.51 0.81 -14.86
CA SER A 375 -24.86 0.19 -16.00
C SER A 375 -23.42 0.71 -16.07
N SER A 376 -22.50 -0.13 -16.50
CA SER A 376 -21.12 0.26 -16.72
C SER A 376 -21.03 1.47 -17.67
N GLY A 377 -20.06 2.33 -17.44
CA GLY A 377 -19.77 3.52 -18.24
C GLY A 377 -18.35 3.51 -18.81
N PRO A 378 -18.08 4.23 -19.91
CA PRO A 378 -16.75 4.31 -20.51
C PRO A 378 -15.80 5.14 -19.66
N PHE A 379 -14.54 4.69 -19.57
CA PHE A 379 -13.46 5.50 -19.03
C PHE A 379 -13.01 6.58 -20.00
N SER A 380 -12.60 7.73 -19.46
CA SER A 380 -11.99 8.82 -20.21
C SER A 380 -10.53 8.49 -20.59
N GLU A 381 -9.91 9.34 -21.37
CA GLU A 381 -8.47 9.23 -21.69
C GLU A 381 -7.57 9.49 -20.47
N LYS A 382 -8.07 10.22 -19.46
CA LYS A 382 -7.36 10.51 -18.22
C LYS A 382 -7.37 9.37 -17.20
N GLU A 383 -8.07 8.29 -17.49
CA GLU A 383 -8.23 7.13 -16.61
C GLU A 383 -7.44 5.91 -17.14
N SER A 384 -6.22 6.14 -17.68
CA SER A 384 -5.38 5.08 -18.24
C SER A 384 -4.92 4.07 -17.19
N THR A 385 -4.60 4.51 -16.00
CA THR A 385 -4.18 3.66 -14.88
C THR A 385 -5.35 2.80 -14.39
N GLU A 386 -6.56 3.36 -14.42
CA GLU A 386 -7.79 2.66 -14.12
C GLU A 386 -8.08 1.53 -15.12
N LYS A 387 -7.95 1.82 -16.42
CA LYS A 387 -8.09 0.79 -17.47
C LYS A 387 -7.12 -0.37 -17.27
N ARG A 388 -5.87 -0.09 -16.87
CA ARG A 388 -4.86 -1.12 -16.54
C ARG A 388 -5.25 -1.95 -15.33
N PHE A 389 -5.67 -1.31 -14.23
CA PHE A 389 -6.14 -1.98 -13.03
C PHE A 389 -7.30 -2.95 -13.33
N ILE A 390 -8.32 -2.49 -14.06
CA ILE A 390 -9.48 -3.32 -14.42
C ILE A 390 -9.07 -4.52 -15.30
N SER A 391 -8.17 -4.31 -16.27
CA SER A 391 -7.67 -5.39 -17.11
C SER A 391 -6.94 -6.44 -16.28
N TRP A 392 -5.98 -6.00 -15.46
CA TRP A 392 -5.25 -6.88 -14.53
C TRP A 392 -6.21 -7.63 -13.59
N TYR A 393 -7.15 -6.95 -12.98
CA TYR A 393 -8.13 -7.54 -12.07
C TYR A 393 -8.92 -8.67 -12.74
N LEU A 394 -9.41 -8.44 -13.95
CA LEU A 394 -10.15 -9.46 -14.70
C LEU A 394 -9.26 -10.66 -15.07
N ASP A 395 -7.98 -10.43 -15.38
CA ASP A 395 -7.03 -11.49 -15.67
C ASP A 395 -6.74 -12.35 -14.43
N GLN A 396 -6.60 -11.74 -13.24
CA GLN A 396 -6.47 -12.50 -11.99
C GLN A 396 -7.67 -13.43 -11.74
N LEU A 397 -8.87 -13.01 -12.09
CA LEU A 397 -10.06 -13.86 -11.97
C LEU A 397 -10.12 -14.94 -13.07
N ARG A 398 -9.62 -14.68 -14.28
CA ARG A 398 -9.57 -15.68 -15.37
C ARG A 398 -8.63 -16.84 -15.08
N GLU A 399 -7.48 -16.61 -14.45
CA GLU A 399 -6.52 -17.65 -14.07
C GLU A 399 -7.14 -18.74 -13.17
N THR A 400 -8.36 -18.57 -12.72
CA THR A 400 -9.08 -19.47 -11.83
C THR A 400 -10.13 -20.33 -12.51
N LEU A 401 -10.41 -20.06 -13.79
CA LEU A 401 -11.43 -20.72 -14.59
C LEU A 401 -10.84 -21.82 -15.46
#